data_2489def65c17d9eeea45ccf2ceefccf2
#
_entry.id   2489def65c17d9eeea45ccf2ceefccf2
#
_cell.length_a   1.000
_cell.length_b   1.000
_cell.length_c   1.000
_cell.angle_alpha   90.00
_cell.angle_beta   90.00
_cell.angle_gamma   90.00
#
_symmetry.space_group_name_H-M   'P 1'
#
loop_
_entity.id
_entity.type
_entity.pdbx_description
1 polymer ?
#
loop_
_entity_poly.entity_id
_entity_poly.type
_entity_poly.pdbx_seq_one_letter_code
_entity_poly.pdbx_strand_id
1 'polypeptide(L)'
;LTTALPKLVGMYQCKASNDKRGTAWRTAICTNMFGPGDRVGEHAHVIGALMQKFVTAAKEQHTEVEIWGSGEQSRDLLYIKDAVRAMDLTLNNDKYDTVNIASGVEYTIKQIASTIAEISGFTGRLWYNTNRPEGIGKRAISNKRLVDLGWEHQYCIREALTETYEWYYENT
;
A
#
# COMPACT_ATOMS: atom_id res chain seq x y z
N LEU A 1 15.25 -8.46 -10.72
CA LEU A 1 15.11 -8.50 -12.19
C LEU A 1 13.94 -9.38 -12.65
N THR A 2 13.69 -10.53 -12.02
CA THR A 2 12.66 -11.50 -12.45
C THR A 2 11.22 -10.99 -12.43
N THR A 3 10.86 -10.11 -11.51
CA THR A 3 9.49 -9.54 -11.37
C THR A 3 9.31 -8.22 -12.11
N ALA A 4 10.37 -7.45 -12.37
CA ALA A 4 10.29 -6.17 -13.03
C ALA A 4 10.21 -6.29 -14.56
N LEU A 5 10.99 -7.20 -15.15
CA LEU A 5 11.08 -7.36 -16.60
C LEU A 5 9.74 -7.70 -17.26
N PRO A 6 8.94 -8.68 -16.79
CA PRO A 6 7.64 -8.96 -17.39
C PRO A 6 6.68 -7.75 -17.36
N LYS A 7 6.73 -6.94 -16.29
CA LYS A 7 5.91 -5.72 -16.18
C LYS A 7 6.31 -4.68 -17.21
N LEU A 8 7.63 -4.46 -17.39
CA LEU A 8 8.14 -3.55 -18.41
C LEU A 8 7.76 -4.01 -19.82
N VAL A 9 7.91 -5.31 -20.12
CA VAL A 9 7.50 -5.87 -21.42
C VAL A 9 6.01 -5.63 -21.66
N GLY A 10 5.13 -5.88 -20.69
CA GLY A 10 3.71 -5.61 -20.79
C GLY A 10 3.39 -4.14 -21.07
N MET A 11 4.06 -3.21 -20.39
CA MET A 11 3.92 -1.77 -20.66
C MET A 11 4.27 -1.41 -22.12
N TYR A 12 5.42 -1.91 -22.61
CA TYR A 12 5.84 -1.64 -24.00
C TYR A 12 4.92 -2.31 -25.01
N GLN A 13 4.37 -3.49 -24.73
CA GLN A 13 3.37 -4.14 -25.59
C GLN A 13 2.07 -3.31 -25.68
N CYS A 14 1.57 -2.80 -24.55
CA CYS A 14 0.40 -1.90 -24.53
C CYS A 14 0.67 -0.65 -25.40
N LYS A 15 1.82 0.01 -25.18
CA LYS A 15 2.20 1.18 -25.96
C LYS A 15 2.31 0.85 -27.45
N ALA A 16 3.02 -0.20 -27.82
CA ALA A 16 3.19 -0.59 -29.22
C ALA A 16 1.86 -0.96 -29.90
N SER A 17 0.91 -1.53 -29.17
CA SER A 17 -0.44 -1.81 -29.67
C SER A 17 -1.21 -0.51 -29.90
N ASN A 18 -1.14 0.45 -29.00
CA ASN A 18 -1.76 1.76 -29.16
C ASN A 18 -1.20 2.46 -30.42
N ASP A 19 0.13 2.52 -30.55
CA ASP A 19 0.81 3.21 -31.65
C ASP A 19 0.53 2.56 -33.03
N LYS A 20 0.44 1.22 -33.09
CA LYS A 20 0.34 0.49 -34.37
C LYS A 20 -1.07 0.09 -34.77
N ARG A 21 -1.96 -0.10 -33.81
CA ARG A 21 -3.31 -0.66 -34.05
C ARG A 21 -4.44 0.27 -33.61
N GLY A 22 -4.11 1.47 -33.06
CA GLY A 22 -5.10 2.41 -32.55
C GLY A 22 -5.91 1.86 -31.34
N THR A 23 -5.34 0.93 -30.57
CA THR A 23 -5.99 0.45 -29.34
C THR A 23 -5.88 1.51 -28.24
N ALA A 24 -6.71 1.38 -27.21
CA ALA A 24 -6.74 2.31 -26.07
C ALA A 24 -6.29 1.63 -24.76
N TRP A 25 -5.22 0.82 -24.81
CA TRP A 25 -4.66 0.19 -23.61
C TRP A 25 -4.10 1.22 -22.64
N ARG A 26 -4.36 1.02 -21.37
CA ARG A 26 -3.81 1.84 -20.28
C ARG A 26 -2.95 0.99 -19.35
N THR A 27 -1.89 1.59 -18.82
CA THR A 27 -0.99 0.95 -17.86
C THR A 27 -1.09 1.67 -16.53
N ALA A 28 -1.51 0.94 -15.48
CA ALA A 28 -1.53 1.41 -14.10
C ALA A 28 -0.31 0.85 -13.35
N ILE A 29 0.56 1.71 -12.82
CA ILE A 29 1.70 1.33 -12.00
C ILE A 29 1.36 1.61 -10.54
N CYS A 30 1.01 0.56 -9.80
CA CYS A 30 0.51 0.70 -8.44
C CYS A 30 1.64 0.75 -7.42
N THR A 31 1.47 1.62 -6.40
CA THR A 31 2.24 1.62 -5.16
C THR A 31 1.81 0.48 -4.23
N ASN A 32 2.21 0.53 -2.95
CA ASN A 32 1.78 -0.46 -1.96
C ASN A 32 0.32 -0.20 -1.58
N MET A 33 -0.58 -0.97 -2.18
CA MET A 33 -2.00 -0.95 -1.83
C MET A 33 -2.24 -1.78 -0.58
N PHE A 34 -3.23 -1.38 0.22
CA PHE A 34 -3.67 -2.10 1.41
C PHE A 34 -5.17 -1.94 1.63
N GLY A 35 -5.76 -2.83 2.40
CA GLY A 35 -7.17 -2.78 2.77
C GLY A 35 -7.67 -4.12 3.31
N PRO A 36 -8.98 -4.23 3.58
CA PRO A 36 -9.62 -5.48 3.95
C PRO A 36 -9.30 -6.61 2.98
N GLY A 37 -8.99 -7.81 3.51
CA GLY A 37 -8.72 -9.00 2.71
C GLY A 37 -7.30 -9.10 2.11
N ASP A 38 -6.37 -8.20 2.45
CA ASP A 38 -4.97 -8.36 2.05
C ASP A 38 -4.32 -9.58 2.72
N ARG A 39 -3.23 -10.08 2.15
CA ARG A 39 -2.57 -11.31 2.60
C ARG A 39 -2.02 -11.21 4.01
N VAL A 40 -2.19 -12.28 4.77
CA VAL A 40 -1.57 -12.51 6.09
C VAL A 40 -0.48 -13.58 6.01
N GLY A 41 0.35 -13.71 7.05
CA GLY A 41 1.36 -14.75 7.18
C GLY A 41 2.69 -14.39 6.53
N GLU A 42 3.48 -15.40 6.16
CA GLU A 42 4.88 -15.27 5.74
C GLU A 42 5.10 -14.37 4.50
N HIS A 43 4.10 -14.28 3.64
CA HIS A 43 4.16 -13.46 2.42
C HIS A 43 3.31 -12.18 2.49
N ALA A 44 2.92 -11.77 3.69
CA ALA A 44 2.16 -10.53 3.91
C ALA A 44 2.98 -9.30 3.56
N HIS A 45 2.30 -8.31 2.96
CA HIS A 45 2.87 -6.97 2.87
C HIS A 45 2.88 -6.31 4.25
N VAL A 46 3.63 -5.21 4.37
CA VAL A 46 3.89 -4.56 5.67
C VAL A 46 2.61 -4.25 6.46
N ILE A 47 1.55 -3.76 5.81
CA ILE A 47 0.29 -3.44 6.50
C ILE A 47 -0.40 -4.72 6.97
N GLY A 48 -0.56 -5.74 6.12
CA GLY A 48 -1.15 -7.02 6.51
C GLY A 48 -0.39 -7.70 7.66
N ALA A 49 0.96 -7.66 7.62
CA ALA A 49 1.80 -8.19 8.70
C ALA A 49 1.61 -7.42 10.03
N LEU A 50 1.51 -6.09 9.98
CA LEU A 50 1.24 -5.27 11.17
C LEU A 50 -0.18 -5.53 11.70
N MET A 51 -1.21 -5.55 10.83
CA MET A 51 -2.59 -5.86 11.23
C MET A 51 -2.67 -7.19 11.98
N GLN A 52 -2.08 -8.25 11.41
CA GLN A 52 -2.04 -9.56 12.07
C GLN A 52 -1.39 -9.50 13.44
N LYS A 53 -0.23 -8.83 13.58
CA LYS A 53 0.47 -8.70 14.87
C LYS A 53 -0.37 -7.98 15.92
N PHE A 54 -1.02 -6.86 15.55
CA PHE A 54 -1.84 -6.10 16.50
C PHE A 54 -3.14 -6.82 16.84
N VAL A 55 -3.78 -7.50 15.89
CA VAL A 55 -4.98 -8.33 16.16
C VAL A 55 -4.63 -9.48 17.10
N THR A 56 -3.53 -10.19 16.84
CA THR A 56 -3.03 -11.25 17.74
C THR A 56 -2.73 -10.69 19.13
N ALA A 57 -2.02 -9.56 19.21
CA ALA A 57 -1.70 -8.92 20.48
C ALA A 57 -2.94 -8.52 21.27
N ALA A 58 -3.99 -8.03 20.60
CA ALA A 58 -5.25 -7.68 21.24
C ALA A 58 -6.02 -8.92 21.74
N LYS A 59 -6.11 -9.99 20.93
CA LYS A 59 -6.82 -11.23 21.28
C LYS A 59 -6.12 -12.03 22.36
N GLU A 60 -4.79 -12.08 22.33
CA GLU A 60 -3.97 -12.89 23.25
C GLU A 60 -3.37 -12.06 24.39
N GLN A 61 -3.72 -10.78 24.51
CA GLN A 61 -3.27 -9.86 25.56
C GLN A 61 -1.74 -9.74 25.65
N HIS A 62 -1.06 -9.70 24.51
CA HIS A 62 0.38 -9.51 24.48
C HIS A 62 0.77 -8.13 25.01
N THR A 63 1.88 -8.05 25.72
CA THR A 63 2.44 -6.80 26.24
C THR A 63 3.46 -6.15 25.31
N GLU A 64 3.82 -6.82 24.21
CA GLU A 64 4.80 -6.35 23.25
C GLU A 64 4.43 -6.74 21.82
N VAL A 65 4.68 -5.84 20.86
CA VAL A 65 4.57 -6.10 19.42
C VAL A 65 5.92 -5.82 18.75
N GLU A 66 6.48 -6.85 18.08
CA GLU A 66 7.73 -6.75 17.33
C GLU A 66 7.48 -6.05 15.98
N ILE A 67 8.20 -4.95 15.73
CA ILE A 67 8.28 -4.26 14.44
C ILE A 67 9.65 -4.57 13.83
N TRP A 68 9.68 -5.05 12.57
CA TRP A 68 10.93 -5.38 11.90
C TRP A 68 11.65 -4.12 11.41
N GLY A 69 12.95 -4.06 11.70
CA GLY A 69 13.82 -2.93 11.36
C GLY A 69 13.71 -1.77 12.34
N SER A 70 14.25 -0.62 11.97
CA SER A 70 14.22 0.61 12.78
C SER A 70 12.87 1.30 12.82
N GLY A 71 11.99 1.00 11.84
CA GLY A 71 10.73 1.70 11.63
C GLY A 71 10.86 3.02 10.87
N GLU A 72 12.08 3.46 10.53
CA GLU A 72 12.33 4.74 9.82
C GLU A 72 12.14 4.62 8.30
N GLN A 73 12.10 3.40 7.76
CA GLN A 73 11.81 3.19 6.34
C GLN A 73 10.41 3.70 6.01
N SER A 74 10.29 4.42 4.88
CA SER A 74 9.02 5.00 4.44
C SER A 74 8.43 4.30 3.21
N ARG A 75 7.12 4.34 3.11
CA ARG A 75 6.34 3.80 1.99
C ARG A 75 5.25 4.77 1.59
N ASP A 76 5.01 4.85 0.29
CA ASP A 76 3.77 5.35 -0.25
C ASP A 76 2.72 4.24 -0.11
N LEU A 77 1.68 4.51 0.66
CA LEU A 77 0.61 3.57 1.00
C LEU A 77 -0.70 4.11 0.43
N LEU A 78 -1.41 3.28 -0.31
CA LEU A 78 -2.67 3.67 -0.94
C LEU A 78 -3.80 2.71 -0.51
N TYR A 79 -4.86 3.28 0.06
CA TYR A 79 -6.03 2.50 0.44
C TYR A 79 -6.75 1.93 -0.79
N ILE A 80 -7.21 0.69 -0.70
CA ILE A 80 -7.76 -0.04 -1.84
C ILE A 80 -8.96 0.67 -2.49
N LYS A 81 -9.84 1.31 -1.71
CA LYS A 81 -10.98 2.04 -2.26
C LYS A 81 -10.54 3.26 -3.08
N ASP A 82 -9.53 3.99 -2.64
CA ASP A 82 -8.92 5.08 -3.39
C ASP A 82 -8.16 4.59 -4.62
N ALA A 83 -7.51 3.41 -4.52
CA ALA A 83 -6.84 2.78 -5.64
C ALA A 83 -7.82 2.38 -6.76
N VAL A 84 -8.99 1.83 -6.42
CA VAL A 84 -10.03 1.47 -7.40
C VAL A 84 -10.52 2.71 -8.15
N ARG A 85 -10.77 3.82 -7.46
CA ARG A 85 -11.14 5.09 -8.10
C ARG A 85 -10.04 5.63 -9.01
N ALA A 86 -8.79 5.53 -8.58
CA ALA A 86 -7.63 5.91 -9.39
C ALA A 86 -7.51 5.06 -10.65
N MET A 87 -7.79 3.76 -10.56
CA MET A 87 -7.82 2.86 -11.72
C MET A 87 -8.94 3.22 -12.69
N ASP A 88 -10.15 3.52 -12.19
CA ASP A 88 -11.28 3.93 -13.01
C ASP A 88 -10.95 5.21 -13.81
N LEU A 89 -10.42 6.24 -13.15
CA LEU A 89 -9.95 7.45 -13.82
C LEU A 89 -8.85 7.15 -14.86
N THR A 90 -7.96 6.21 -14.57
CA THR A 90 -6.88 5.81 -15.49
C THR A 90 -7.42 5.12 -16.73
N LEU A 91 -8.44 4.27 -16.58
CA LEU A 91 -9.07 3.56 -17.70
C LEU A 91 -9.86 4.51 -18.62
N ASN A 92 -10.52 5.49 -18.03
CA ASN A 92 -11.44 6.39 -18.73
C ASN A 92 -10.80 7.71 -19.21
N ASN A 93 -9.44 7.82 -19.20
CA ASN A 93 -8.76 9.02 -19.67
C ASN A 93 -8.23 8.89 -21.10
N ASP A 94 -8.14 10.02 -21.80
CA ASP A 94 -7.57 10.12 -23.14
C ASP A 94 -6.15 10.71 -23.15
N LYS A 95 -5.66 11.17 -21.98
CA LYS A 95 -4.46 11.99 -21.88
C LYS A 95 -3.18 11.18 -21.67
N TYR A 96 -3.27 10.07 -20.93
CA TYR A 96 -2.09 9.31 -20.53
C TYR A 96 -2.27 7.80 -20.73
N ASP A 97 -1.34 7.18 -21.47
CA ASP A 97 -1.28 5.72 -21.60
C ASP A 97 -0.77 5.01 -20.35
N THR A 98 0.05 5.71 -19.56
CA THR A 98 0.66 5.17 -18.34
C THR A 98 0.47 6.14 -17.17
N VAL A 99 -0.11 5.66 -16.07
CA VAL A 99 -0.38 6.44 -14.87
C VAL A 99 0.14 5.68 -13.64
N ASN A 100 0.84 6.38 -12.75
CA ASN A 100 1.18 5.85 -11.43
C ASN A 100 -0.03 5.98 -10.50
N ILE A 101 -0.46 4.86 -9.96
CA ILE A 101 -1.52 4.78 -8.95
C ILE A 101 -0.85 4.81 -7.58
N ALA A 102 -0.70 6.00 -7.05
CA ALA A 102 0.03 6.28 -5.82
C ALA A 102 -0.63 7.38 -5.00
N SER A 103 -0.47 7.33 -3.69
CA SER A 103 -1.02 8.35 -2.79
C SER A 103 -0.29 9.69 -2.94
N GLY A 104 1.01 9.64 -3.22
CA GLY A 104 1.90 10.81 -3.17
C GLY A 104 2.27 11.21 -1.75
N VAL A 105 1.84 10.45 -0.74
CA VAL A 105 2.16 10.68 0.68
C VAL A 105 2.99 9.52 1.20
N GLU A 106 4.05 9.85 1.92
CA GLU A 106 4.93 8.86 2.53
C GLU A 106 4.67 8.76 4.03
N TYR A 107 4.59 7.52 4.52
CA TYR A 107 4.51 7.22 5.95
C TYR A 107 5.66 6.32 6.35
N THR A 108 6.31 6.60 7.48
CA THR A 108 7.25 5.68 8.09
C THR A 108 6.52 4.49 8.69
N ILE A 109 7.18 3.33 8.76
CA ILE A 109 6.61 2.15 9.41
C ILE A 109 6.31 2.43 10.88
N LYS A 110 7.12 3.27 11.52
CA LYS A 110 6.90 3.74 12.88
C LYS A 110 5.59 4.52 13.03
N GLN A 111 5.29 5.47 12.12
CA GLN A 111 4.03 6.21 12.11
C GLN A 111 2.84 5.26 11.95
N ILE A 112 2.93 4.32 11.01
CA ILE A 112 1.86 3.35 10.77
C ILE A 112 1.65 2.44 11.98
N ALA A 113 2.74 1.86 12.55
CA ALA A 113 2.63 1.00 13.72
C ALA A 113 2.03 1.73 14.93
N SER A 114 2.42 2.99 15.17
CA SER A 114 1.84 3.82 16.23
C SER A 114 0.34 4.08 15.99
N THR A 115 -0.04 4.38 14.75
CA THR A 115 -1.46 4.61 14.40
C THR A 115 -2.29 3.33 14.61
N ILE A 116 -1.76 2.15 14.21
CA ILE A 116 -2.47 0.87 14.43
C ILE A 116 -2.54 0.54 15.93
N ALA A 117 -1.49 0.83 16.71
CA ALA A 117 -1.52 0.66 18.17
C ALA A 117 -2.64 1.49 18.82
N GLU A 118 -2.80 2.75 18.42
CA GLU A 118 -3.90 3.59 18.89
C GLU A 118 -5.28 3.05 18.48
N ILE A 119 -5.44 2.62 17.23
CA ILE A 119 -6.70 2.06 16.70
C ILE A 119 -7.07 0.78 17.45
N SER A 120 -6.10 -0.11 17.69
CA SER A 120 -6.32 -1.39 18.38
C SER A 120 -6.49 -1.26 19.89
N GLY A 121 -6.25 -0.08 20.46
CA GLY A 121 -6.18 0.11 21.91
C GLY A 121 -4.97 -0.55 22.57
N PHE A 122 -3.94 -0.92 21.81
CA PHE A 122 -2.75 -1.56 22.33
C PHE A 122 -1.91 -0.57 23.16
N THR A 123 -1.70 -0.89 24.43
CA THR A 123 -0.95 -0.07 25.40
C THR A 123 0.42 -0.64 25.74
N GLY A 124 0.79 -1.76 25.11
CA GLY A 124 2.06 -2.42 25.35
C GLY A 124 3.23 -1.74 24.62
N ARG A 125 4.39 -2.41 24.63
CA ARG A 125 5.62 -1.91 24.04
C ARG A 125 5.69 -2.22 22.53
N LEU A 126 6.05 -1.23 21.70
CA LEU A 126 6.49 -1.45 20.32
C LEU A 126 8.00 -1.69 20.32
N TRP A 127 8.43 -2.91 19.94
CA TRP A 127 9.83 -3.28 19.90
C TRP A 127 10.36 -3.31 18.48
N TYR A 128 11.28 -2.39 18.16
CA TYR A 128 11.91 -2.27 16.83
C TYR A 128 13.12 -3.19 16.75
N ASN A 129 12.98 -4.33 16.06
CA ASN A 129 14.03 -5.34 15.93
C ASN A 129 14.89 -5.08 14.69
N THR A 130 16.02 -4.39 14.88
CA THR A 130 16.98 -4.05 13.81
C THR A 130 17.79 -5.25 13.32
N ASN A 131 17.71 -6.41 13.97
CA ASN A 131 18.31 -7.67 13.47
C ASN A 131 17.46 -8.32 12.36
N ARG A 132 16.22 -7.88 12.19
CA ARG A 132 15.36 -8.31 11.09
C ARG A 132 15.64 -7.50 9.81
N PRO A 133 15.45 -8.12 8.63
CA PRO A 133 15.65 -7.40 7.37
C PRO A 133 14.82 -6.13 7.29
N GLU A 134 15.51 -5.05 6.96
CA GLU A 134 14.91 -3.76 6.75
C GLU A 134 14.75 -3.51 5.26
N GLY A 135 13.80 -3.52 4.57
CA GLY A 135 13.69 -3.29 3.13
C GLY A 135 14.31 -1.95 2.67
N ILE A 136 14.09 -1.55 1.44
CA ILE A 136 14.56 -0.27 0.88
C ILE A 136 14.12 0.89 1.78
N GLY A 137 15.03 1.79 2.13
CA GLY A 137 14.80 2.89 3.08
C GLY A 137 13.63 3.80 2.68
N LYS A 138 13.62 4.27 1.42
CA LYS A 138 12.57 5.15 0.90
C LYS A 138 12.03 4.62 -0.43
N ARG A 139 10.70 4.63 -0.57
CA ARG A 139 10.05 4.26 -1.82
C ARG A 139 8.82 5.14 -2.05
N ALA A 140 9.02 6.18 -2.86
CA ALA A 140 7.96 7.10 -3.30
C ALA A 140 7.79 7.02 -4.82
N ILE A 141 6.58 7.24 -5.27
CA ILE A 141 6.21 7.29 -6.69
C ILE A 141 5.44 8.59 -6.91
N SER A 142 5.79 9.32 -7.97
CA SER A 142 5.03 10.53 -8.33
C SER A 142 3.64 10.19 -8.85
N ASN A 143 2.61 10.77 -8.27
CA ASN A 143 1.21 10.65 -8.70
C ASN A 143 0.73 11.83 -9.56
N LYS A 144 1.63 12.67 -10.07
CA LYS A 144 1.30 13.90 -10.79
C LYS A 144 0.29 13.71 -11.91
N ARG A 145 0.42 12.66 -12.72
CA ARG A 145 -0.54 12.38 -13.81
C ARG A 145 -1.91 12.01 -13.28
N LEU A 146 -1.97 11.28 -12.17
CA LEU A 146 -3.21 10.89 -11.52
C LEU A 146 -3.96 12.12 -10.98
N VAL A 147 -3.24 13.02 -10.31
CA VAL A 147 -3.79 14.31 -9.84
C VAL A 147 -4.25 15.17 -11.01
N ASP A 148 -3.51 15.20 -12.12
CA ASP A 148 -3.88 15.93 -13.33
C ASP A 148 -5.14 15.36 -14.04
N LEU A 149 -5.52 14.13 -13.73
CA LEU A 149 -6.80 13.51 -14.11
C LEU A 149 -7.94 13.82 -13.12
N GLY A 150 -7.71 14.66 -12.12
CA GLY A 150 -8.72 15.04 -11.13
C GLY A 150 -8.86 14.08 -9.94
N TRP A 151 -7.89 13.18 -9.73
CA TRP A 151 -7.92 12.30 -8.57
C TRP A 151 -7.47 13.01 -7.30
N GLU A 152 -8.18 12.75 -6.22
CA GLU A 152 -7.85 13.16 -4.86
C GLU A 152 -8.19 12.05 -3.86
N HIS A 153 -7.54 12.08 -2.70
CA HIS A 153 -7.85 11.18 -1.60
C HIS A 153 -9.28 11.38 -1.11
N GLN A 154 -9.99 10.28 -0.85
CA GLN A 154 -11.27 10.29 -0.13
C GLN A 154 -11.12 9.78 1.31
N TYR A 155 -10.07 9.01 1.58
CA TYR A 155 -9.83 8.42 2.90
C TYR A 155 -8.51 8.95 3.47
N CYS A 156 -8.53 9.42 4.72
CA CYS A 156 -7.29 9.64 5.44
C CYS A 156 -6.68 8.30 5.87
N ILE A 157 -5.37 8.30 6.14
CA ILE A 157 -4.66 7.06 6.50
C ILE A 157 -5.25 6.38 7.75
N ARG A 158 -5.71 7.16 8.74
CA ARG A 158 -6.30 6.63 9.96
C ARG A 158 -7.64 5.92 9.68
N GLU A 159 -8.53 6.51 8.89
CA GLU A 159 -9.80 5.88 8.49
C GLU A 159 -9.56 4.57 7.75
N ALA A 160 -8.65 4.57 6.78
CA ALA A 160 -8.28 3.39 6.00
C ALA A 160 -7.68 2.27 6.87
N LEU A 161 -6.81 2.62 7.83
CA LEU A 161 -6.23 1.66 8.77
C LEU A 161 -7.27 1.14 9.76
N THR A 162 -8.23 1.98 10.21
CA THR A 162 -9.32 1.57 11.11
C THR A 162 -10.19 0.51 10.44
N GLU A 163 -10.71 0.81 9.24
CA GLU A 163 -11.55 -0.14 8.49
C GLU A 163 -10.81 -1.45 8.20
N THR A 164 -9.50 -1.34 7.88
CA THR A 164 -8.66 -2.51 7.65
C THR A 164 -8.48 -3.33 8.92
N TYR A 165 -8.19 -2.69 10.07
CA TYR A 165 -8.02 -3.36 11.35
C TYR A 165 -9.29 -4.07 11.83
N GLU A 166 -10.44 -3.40 11.76
CA GLU A 166 -11.75 -3.96 12.11
C GLU A 166 -12.02 -5.23 11.31
N TRP A 167 -11.81 -5.19 9.99
CA TRP A 167 -11.96 -6.36 9.15
C TRP A 167 -11.06 -7.53 9.59
N TYR A 168 -9.77 -7.27 9.87
CA TYR A 168 -8.85 -8.31 10.33
C TYR A 168 -9.26 -8.86 11.70
N TYR A 169 -9.71 -8.00 12.61
CA TYR A 169 -10.13 -8.40 13.95
C TYR A 169 -11.34 -9.35 13.91
N GLU A 170 -12.26 -9.14 12.98
CA GLU A 170 -13.45 -9.95 12.79
C GLU A 170 -13.18 -11.25 12.02
N ASN A 171 -12.19 -11.28 11.13
CA ASN A 171 -12.01 -12.38 10.16
C ASN A 171 -10.74 -13.24 10.41
N THR A 172 -9.96 -12.95 11.44
CA THR A 172 -8.79 -13.75 11.85
C THR A 172 -8.83 -14.06 13.34
#